data_64fa64f7d88028122a5f6c10ffa689a6
#
_entry.id   64fa64f7d88028122a5f6c10ffa689a6
#
_cell.length_a   1.000
_cell.length_b   1.000
_cell.length_c   1.000
_cell.angle_alpha   90.00
_cell.angle_beta   90.00
_cell.angle_gamma   90.00
#
_symmetry.space_group_name_H-M   'P 1'
#
loop_
_entity.id
_entity.type
_entity.pdbx_description
1 polymer ?
#
loop_
_entity_poly.entity_id
_entity_poly.type
_entity_poly.pdbx_seq_one_letter_code
_entity_poly.pdbx_strand_id
1 'polypeptide(L)'
;MLRRRLLDGGRARWLLRVAVSIGIVTYILVDVDTEDLVRTLASVRSAPLAGALALYLAGQALSAFKWSLLGRSVGYARPVGDYARFYFIGMFFNLFGPSTIGGDVVRALYLAEGHRPGLAINSVVFDRVSGLALLMALGAAALIAFPGYGFPWPLTAALVGGGLVLVLGWWMCPRLVRLLPAGNRLRRQVETELGPFWRDRVLLARVAGVSLAFHLTQVAVQYVLARAAGVALPFSYCLIYHPVISVMTALPVSVAGLGVREGGYLYFLTRIDVDDSIAVTLGLLWFALTVLAGLVGGALFVASGAALPRVHPRPAAPAAPAADAPAA
;
A
#
# COMPACT_ATOMS: atom_id res chain seq x y z
N MET A 1 26.45 21.35 7.76
CA MET A 1 25.77 20.94 9.02
C MET A 1 24.33 20.44 8.79
N LEU A 2 23.49 21.03 7.95
CA LEU A 2 22.10 20.59 7.71
C LEU A 2 21.98 19.15 7.19
N ARG A 3 22.87 18.72 6.29
CA ARG A 3 22.84 17.37 5.68
C ARG A 3 23.13 16.25 6.71
N ARG A 4 23.97 16.49 7.70
CA ARG A 4 24.23 15.53 8.81
C ARG A 4 23.00 15.43 9.72
N ARG A 5 22.38 16.52 10.12
CA ARG A 5 21.16 16.51 10.96
C ARG A 5 19.97 15.79 10.30
N LEU A 6 19.81 15.89 8.97
CA LEU A 6 18.77 15.18 8.23
C LEU A 6 19.03 13.67 8.16
N LEU A 7 20.29 13.25 8.05
CA LEU A 7 20.69 11.84 8.06
C LEU A 7 20.56 11.22 9.46
N ASP A 8 20.92 11.97 10.51
CA ASP A 8 20.80 11.53 11.90
C ASP A 8 19.32 11.37 12.33
N GLY A 9 18.46 12.32 11.93
CA GLY A 9 17.01 12.22 12.17
C GLY A 9 16.33 11.07 11.39
N GLY A 10 16.89 10.65 10.26
CA GLY A 10 16.44 9.48 9.50
C GLY A 10 16.79 8.17 10.19
N ARG A 11 18.04 8.05 10.67
CA ARG A 11 18.54 6.89 11.42
C ARG A 11 17.80 6.72 12.74
N ALA A 12 17.63 7.79 13.51
CA ALA A 12 16.91 7.74 14.78
C ALA A 12 15.46 7.25 14.60
N ARG A 13 14.74 7.74 13.59
CA ARG A 13 13.38 7.27 13.26
C ARG A 13 13.35 5.81 12.80
N TRP A 14 14.35 5.36 12.05
CA TRP A 14 14.46 3.97 11.64
C TRP A 14 14.73 3.06 12.83
N LEU A 15 15.67 3.42 13.70
CA LEU A 15 15.98 2.69 14.94
C LEU A 15 14.78 2.61 15.87
N LEU A 16 14.01 3.70 16.01
CA LEU A 16 12.77 3.71 16.80
C LEU A 16 11.75 2.70 16.24
N ARG A 17 11.55 2.63 14.92
CA ARG A 17 10.64 1.67 14.30
C ARG A 17 11.11 0.22 14.50
N VAL A 18 12.40 -0.04 14.37
CA VAL A 18 12.99 -1.36 14.67
C VAL A 18 12.73 -1.72 16.13
N ALA A 19 13.00 -0.80 17.06
CA ALA A 19 12.76 -1.02 18.49
C ALA A 19 11.26 -1.28 18.78
N VAL A 20 10.36 -0.52 18.18
CA VAL A 20 8.90 -0.73 18.29
C VAL A 20 8.52 -2.10 17.73
N SER A 21 9.01 -2.48 16.55
CA SER A 21 8.72 -3.80 15.97
C SER A 21 9.21 -4.93 16.86
N ILE A 22 10.46 -4.85 17.33
CA ILE A 22 11.04 -5.85 18.26
C ILE A 22 10.22 -5.89 19.55
N GLY A 23 9.90 -4.75 20.15
CA GLY A 23 9.12 -4.67 21.39
C GLY A 23 7.74 -5.33 21.25
N ILE A 24 7.00 -5.04 20.17
CA ILE A 24 5.67 -5.63 19.95
C ILE A 24 5.80 -7.14 19.68
N VAL A 25 6.76 -7.57 18.85
CA VAL A 25 6.96 -8.99 18.55
C VAL A 25 7.38 -9.75 19.83
N THR A 26 8.28 -9.19 20.64
CA THR A 26 8.66 -9.78 21.91
C THR A 26 7.49 -9.90 22.86
N TYR A 27 6.68 -8.83 22.98
CA TYR A 27 5.46 -8.84 23.81
C TYR A 27 4.51 -9.97 23.38
N ILE A 28 4.24 -10.10 22.07
CA ILE A 28 3.38 -11.16 21.53
C ILE A 28 3.96 -12.55 21.80
N LEU A 29 5.28 -12.75 21.62
CA LEU A 29 5.92 -14.05 21.83
C LEU A 29 6.04 -14.45 23.30
N VAL A 30 5.99 -13.50 24.24
CA VAL A 30 5.95 -13.78 25.68
C VAL A 30 4.56 -14.22 26.11
N ASP A 31 3.52 -13.66 25.48
CA ASP A 31 2.11 -13.90 25.84
C ASP A 31 1.54 -15.15 25.13
N VAL A 32 2.07 -15.49 23.95
CA VAL A 32 1.65 -16.65 23.13
C VAL A 32 2.55 -17.86 23.43
N ASP A 33 1.95 -19.02 23.68
CA ASP A 33 2.69 -20.26 23.83
C ASP A 33 3.44 -20.60 22.52
N THR A 34 4.77 -20.52 22.58
CA THR A 34 5.63 -20.74 21.42
C THR A 34 5.57 -22.20 20.92
N GLU A 35 5.30 -23.17 21.79
CA GLU A 35 5.16 -24.58 21.39
C GLU A 35 3.87 -24.77 20.60
N ASP A 36 2.76 -24.18 21.05
CA ASP A 36 1.48 -24.20 20.34
C ASP A 36 1.55 -23.42 19.02
N LEU A 37 2.28 -22.31 18.98
CA LEU A 37 2.54 -21.59 17.73
C LEU A 37 3.28 -22.45 16.70
N VAL A 38 4.33 -23.16 17.11
CA VAL A 38 5.09 -24.06 16.22
C VAL A 38 4.21 -25.22 15.76
N ARG A 39 3.41 -25.83 16.65
CA ARG A 39 2.46 -26.89 16.29
C ARG A 39 1.43 -26.39 15.28
N THR A 40 0.86 -25.21 15.51
CA THR A 40 -0.13 -24.58 14.61
C THR A 40 0.46 -24.33 13.23
N LEU A 41 1.69 -23.76 13.16
CA LEU A 41 2.39 -23.56 11.90
C LEU A 41 2.65 -24.90 11.16
N ALA A 42 3.03 -25.94 11.88
CA ALA A 42 3.27 -27.27 11.31
C ALA A 42 1.97 -27.95 10.82
N SER A 43 0.83 -27.58 11.38
CA SER A 43 -0.50 -28.13 11.01
C SER A 43 -1.13 -27.44 9.80
N VAL A 44 -0.54 -26.33 9.29
CA VAL A 44 -1.09 -25.56 8.18
C VAL A 44 -1.22 -26.42 6.92
N ARG A 45 -2.43 -26.44 6.35
CA ARG A 45 -2.74 -27.22 5.16
C ARG A 45 -2.11 -26.58 3.91
N SER A 46 -1.27 -27.35 3.23
CA SER A 46 -0.49 -26.86 2.07
C SER A 46 -1.36 -26.48 0.86
N ALA A 47 -2.43 -27.24 0.58
CA ALA A 47 -3.28 -26.97 -0.59
C ALA A 47 -4.04 -25.61 -0.48
N PRO A 48 -4.75 -25.28 0.63
CA PRO A 48 -5.32 -23.95 0.79
C PRO A 48 -4.24 -22.85 0.85
N LEU A 49 -3.07 -23.11 1.44
CA LEU A 49 -1.97 -22.13 1.48
C LEU A 49 -1.46 -21.79 0.06
N ALA A 50 -1.29 -22.80 -0.79
CA ALA A 50 -0.94 -22.61 -2.20
C ALA A 50 -2.01 -21.80 -2.95
N GLY A 51 -3.30 -22.10 -2.68
CA GLY A 51 -4.43 -21.35 -3.20
C GLY A 51 -4.42 -19.89 -2.75
N ALA A 52 -4.11 -19.62 -1.47
CA ALA A 52 -3.95 -18.28 -0.93
C ALA A 52 -2.81 -17.51 -1.60
N LEU A 53 -1.66 -18.18 -1.84
CA LEU A 53 -0.53 -17.57 -2.56
C LEU A 53 -0.90 -17.22 -4.00
N ALA A 54 -1.52 -18.14 -4.72
CA ALA A 54 -1.96 -17.89 -6.10
C ALA A 54 -2.94 -16.71 -6.17
N LEU A 55 -3.92 -16.68 -5.25
CA LEU A 55 -4.90 -15.60 -5.14
C LEU A 55 -4.24 -14.27 -4.75
N TYR A 56 -3.27 -14.30 -3.83
CA TYR A 56 -2.50 -13.12 -3.45
C TYR A 56 -1.72 -12.54 -4.65
N LEU A 57 -1.01 -13.38 -5.40
CA LEU A 57 -0.27 -12.97 -6.60
C LEU A 57 -1.21 -12.42 -7.69
N ALA A 58 -2.37 -13.04 -7.89
CA ALA A 58 -3.40 -12.52 -8.79
C ALA A 58 -3.91 -11.14 -8.35
N GLY A 59 -4.11 -10.93 -7.05
CA GLY A 59 -4.44 -9.63 -6.48
C GLY A 59 -3.36 -8.59 -6.78
N GLN A 60 -2.07 -8.93 -6.59
CA GLN A 60 -0.97 -8.01 -6.92
C GLN A 60 -0.93 -7.67 -8.42
N ALA A 61 -1.23 -8.64 -9.29
CA ALA A 61 -1.37 -8.40 -10.73
C ALA A 61 -2.53 -7.44 -11.06
N LEU A 62 -3.69 -7.57 -10.36
CA LEU A 62 -4.79 -6.61 -10.48
C LEU A 62 -4.37 -5.20 -10.04
N SER A 63 -3.60 -5.07 -8.96
CA SER A 63 -3.09 -3.78 -8.51
C SER A 63 -2.10 -3.18 -9.53
N ALA A 64 -1.23 -3.99 -10.12
CA ALA A 64 -0.35 -3.55 -11.21
C ALA A 64 -1.14 -3.13 -12.46
N PHE A 65 -2.19 -3.87 -12.81
CA PHE A 65 -3.11 -3.51 -13.90
C PHE A 65 -3.82 -2.17 -13.61
N LYS A 66 -4.34 -1.97 -12.39
CA LYS A 66 -4.91 -0.68 -11.96
C LYS A 66 -3.91 0.47 -12.17
N TRP A 67 -2.67 0.28 -11.71
CA TRP A 67 -1.63 1.29 -11.89
C TRP A 67 -1.30 1.55 -13.37
N SER A 68 -1.40 0.53 -14.24
CA SER A 68 -1.21 0.71 -15.68
C SER A 68 -2.26 1.63 -16.31
N LEU A 69 -3.50 1.59 -15.85
CA LEU A 69 -4.57 2.50 -16.29
C LEU A 69 -4.19 3.96 -15.96
N LEU A 70 -3.68 4.19 -14.76
CA LEU A 70 -3.25 5.50 -14.28
C LEU A 70 -2.00 6.00 -15.01
N GLY A 71 -0.99 5.16 -15.17
CA GLY A 71 0.24 5.54 -15.87
C GLY A 71 -0.01 5.87 -17.34
N ARG A 72 -0.86 5.09 -18.01
CA ARG A 72 -1.23 5.34 -19.42
C ARG A 72 -2.04 6.63 -19.59
N SER A 73 -2.90 6.98 -18.65
CA SER A 73 -3.71 8.21 -18.73
C SER A 73 -2.87 9.49 -18.64
N VAL A 74 -1.65 9.40 -18.09
CA VAL A 74 -0.68 10.52 -18.03
C VAL A 74 0.46 10.41 -19.07
N GLY A 75 0.31 9.51 -20.05
CA GLY A 75 1.18 9.45 -21.23
C GLY A 75 2.29 8.41 -21.19
N TYR A 76 2.34 7.50 -20.19
CA TYR A 76 3.28 6.38 -20.21
C TYR A 76 2.69 5.18 -20.96
N ALA A 77 2.82 5.17 -22.28
CA ALA A 77 2.26 4.14 -23.18
C ALA A 77 3.07 2.82 -23.15
N ARG A 78 3.24 2.21 -21.96
CA ARG A 78 3.93 0.93 -21.80
C ARG A 78 2.95 -0.24 -21.78
N PRO A 79 3.40 -1.46 -22.17
CA PRO A 79 2.60 -2.68 -22.01
C PRO A 79 2.31 -2.96 -20.53
N VAL A 80 1.18 -3.64 -20.25
CA VAL A 80 0.78 -3.99 -18.87
C VAL A 80 1.82 -4.86 -18.16
N GLY A 81 2.53 -5.71 -18.93
CA GLY A 81 3.61 -6.54 -18.39
C GLY A 81 4.75 -5.75 -17.77
N ASP A 82 5.11 -4.57 -18.32
CA ASP A 82 6.11 -3.69 -17.71
C ASP A 82 5.63 -3.14 -16.37
N TYR A 83 4.37 -2.70 -16.31
CA TYR A 83 3.78 -2.26 -15.03
C TYR A 83 3.77 -3.37 -13.98
N ALA A 84 3.43 -4.60 -14.38
CA ALA A 84 3.48 -5.75 -13.48
C ALA A 84 4.92 -6.00 -13.01
N ARG A 85 5.90 -6.02 -13.92
CA ARG A 85 7.31 -6.18 -13.58
C ARG A 85 7.79 -5.11 -12.59
N PHE A 86 7.52 -3.83 -12.87
CA PHE A 86 7.92 -2.72 -11.99
C PHE A 86 7.22 -2.77 -10.64
N TYR A 87 5.96 -3.19 -10.61
CA TYR A 87 5.18 -3.35 -9.40
C TYR A 87 5.79 -4.42 -8.48
N PHE A 88 6.06 -5.61 -9.01
CA PHE A 88 6.70 -6.69 -8.25
C PHE A 88 8.13 -6.34 -7.81
N ILE A 89 8.93 -5.68 -8.67
CA ILE A 89 10.24 -5.14 -8.27
C ILE A 89 10.06 -4.15 -7.10
N GLY A 90 9.07 -3.26 -7.16
CA GLY A 90 8.74 -2.37 -6.05
C GLY A 90 8.40 -3.13 -4.76
N MET A 91 7.66 -4.25 -4.83
CA MET A 91 7.37 -5.09 -3.67
C MET A 91 8.65 -5.67 -3.05
N PHE A 92 9.61 -6.09 -3.85
CA PHE A 92 10.92 -6.55 -3.36
C PHE A 92 11.62 -5.46 -2.55
N PHE A 93 11.70 -4.23 -3.08
CA PHE A 93 12.32 -3.12 -2.37
C PHE A 93 11.55 -2.68 -1.12
N ASN A 94 10.26 -2.95 -1.03
CA ASN A 94 9.46 -2.70 0.17
C ASN A 94 9.81 -3.64 1.34
N LEU A 95 10.37 -4.84 1.07
CA LEU A 95 10.81 -5.76 2.13
C LEU A 95 11.97 -5.18 2.95
N PHE A 96 12.84 -4.39 2.31
CA PHE A 96 14.05 -3.82 2.93
C PHE A 96 13.90 -2.33 3.25
N GLY A 97 12.86 -1.69 2.73
CA GLY A 97 12.62 -0.26 2.92
C GLY A 97 12.07 0.09 4.31
N PRO A 98 12.32 1.31 4.79
CA PRO A 98 11.80 1.78 6.08
C PRO A 98 10.27 1.96 6.09
N SER A 99 9.61 1.73 4.99
CA SER A 99 8.15 1.75 4.78
C SER A 99 7.83 1.27 3.36
N THR A 100 6.53 1.15 3.03
CA THR A 100 6.07 0.85 1.67
C THR A 100 6.46 1.90 0.62
N ILE A 101 7.04 3.03 1.03
CA ILE A 101 7.43 4.15 0.16
C ILE A 101 8.64 3.79 -0.73
N GLY A 102 9.58 2.96 -0.22
CA GLY A 102 10.79 2.61 -0.96
C GLY A 102 10.50 1.98 -2.32
N GLY A 103 9.66 0.97 -2.35
CA GLY A 103 9.25 0.32 -3.58
C GLY A 103 8.36 1.18 -4.47
N ASP A 104 7.56 2.07 -3.88
CA ASP A 104 6.76 3.03 -4.65
C ASP A 104 7.64 4.00 -5.43
N VAL A 105 8.72 4.48 -4.82
CA VAL A 105 9.73 5.31 -5.50
C VAL A 105 10.41 4.50 -6.60
N VAL A 106 10.82 3.27 -6.33
CA VAL A 106 11.50 2.40 -7.31
C VAL A 106 10.60 2.15 -8.52
N ARG A 107 9.33 1.76 -8.34
CA ARG A 107 8.42 1.54 -9.47
C ARG A 107 8.12 2.81 -10.27
N ALA A 108 8.07 3.98 -9.60
CA ALA A 108 7.93 5.27 -10.29
C ALA A 108 9.18 5.62 -11.13
N LEU A 109 10.39 5.33 -10.62
CA LEU A 109 11.64 5.54 -11.36
C LEU A 109 11.71 4.65 -12.60
N TYR A 110 11.32 3.36 -12.48
CA TYR A 110 11.24 2.46 -13.64
C TYR A 110 10.24 2.97 -14.68
N LEU A 111 9.07 3.47 -14.26
CA LEU A 111 8.08 4.02 -15.17
C LEU A 111 8.61 5.27 -15.89
N ALA A 112 9.30 6.13 -15.16
CA ALA A 112 9.80 7.42 -15.66
C ALA A 112 10.93 7.25 -16.68
N GLU A 113 11.83 6.28 -16.49
CA GLU A 113 13.07 6.13 -17.31
C GLU A 113 13.77 7.46 -17.66
N GLY A 114 13.85 8.34 -16.68
CA GLY A 114 14.41 9.68 -16.85
C GLY A 114 13.48 10.74 -17.46
N HIS A 115 12.27 10.38 -17.91
CA HIS A 115 11.30 11.30 -18.50
C HIS A 115 10.17 11.61 -17.52
N ARG A 116 9.94 12.89 -17.22
CA ARG A 116 8.83 13.41 -16.41
C ARG A 116 8.59 12.67 -15.07
N PRO A 117 9.61 12.48 -14.21
CA PRO A 117 9.50 11.68 -13.00
C PRO A 117 8.36 12.11 -12.06
N GLY A 118 7.97 13.39 -12.09
CA GLY A 118 6.83 13.90 -11.34
C GLY A 118 5.52 13.23 -11.69
N LEU A 119 5.22 13.03 -12.97
CA LEU A 119 4.00 12.35 -13.41
C LEU A 119 3.98 10.87 -13.01
N ALA A 120 5.14 10.19 -13.08
CA ALA A 120 5.26 8.81 -12.64
C ALA A 120 4.99 8.69 -11.12
N ILE A 121 5.58 9.56 -10.31
CA ILE A 121 5.33 9.62 -8.86
C ILE A 121 3.85 9.93 -8.60
N ASN A 122 3.28 10.91 -9.28
CA ASN A 122 1.87 11.27 -9.12
C ASN A 122 0.93 10.11 -9.46
N SER A 123 1.24 9.30 -10.48
CA SER A 123 0.44 8.10 -10.79
C SER A 123 0.46 7.07 -9.65
N VAL A 124 1.61 6.93 -8.97
CA VAL A 124 1.75 6.05 -7.81
C VAL A 124 1.00 6.61 -6.59
N VAL A 125 1.11 7.92 -6.34
CA VAL A 125 0.36 8.57 -5.24
C VAL A 125 -1.14 8.43 -5.46
N PHE A 126 -1.61 8.66 -6.69
CA PHE A 126 -3.02 8.50 -7.03
C PHE A 126 -3.48 7.04 -6.86
N ASP A 127 -2.67 6.07 -7.28
CA ASP A 127 -2.90 4.64 -7.08
C ASP A 127 -3.10 4.30 -5.59
N ARG A 128 -2.23 4.82 -4.72
CA ARG A 128 -2.27 4.59 -3.27
C ARG A 128 -3.49 5.24 -2.61
N VAL A 129 -3.72 6.53 -2.88
CA VAL A 129 -4.81 7.28 -2.24
C VAL A 129 -6.17 6.74 -2.67
N SER A 130 -6.36 6.45 -3.97
CA SER A 130 -7.62 5.87 -4.47
C SER A 130 -7.87 4.48 -3.89
N GLY A 131 -6.82 3.66 -3.77
CA GLY A 131 -6.91 2.34 -3.15
C GLY A 131 -7.28 2.41 -1.67
N LEU A 132 -6.62 3.29 -0.91
CA LEU A 132 -6.88 3.48 0.52
C LEU A 132 -8.30 4.00 0.77
N ALA A 133 -8.75 4.98 -0.02
CA ALA A 133 -10.10 5.52 0.11
C ALA A 133 -11.17 4.42 -0.10
N LEU A 134 -10.98 3.57 -1.12
CA LEU A 134 -11.92 2.48 -1.37
C LEU A 134 -11.83 1.37 -0.31
N LEU A 135 -10.64 1.06 0.18
CA LEU A 135 -10.44 0.10 1.28
C LEU A 135 -11.19 0.54 2.53
N MET A 136 -11.07 1.81 2.92
CA MET A 136 -11.77 2.35 4.08
C MET A 136 -13.29 2.41 3.84
N ALA A 137 -13.72 2.76 2.63
CA ALA A 137 -15.14 2.72 2.27
C ALA A 137 -15.71 1.30 2.36
N LEU A 138 -14.96 0.28 1.91
CA LEU A 138 -15.34 -1.12 2.01
C LEU A 138 -15.47 -1.57 3.47
N GLY A 139 -14.48 -1.24 4.31
CA GLY A 139 -14.52 -1.56 5.73
C GLY A 139 -15.65 -0.84 6.47
N ALA A 140 -15.90 0.44 6.16
CA ALA A 140 -17.02 1.20 6.70
C ALA A 140 -18.38 0.58 6.30
N ALA A 141 -18.52 0.22 5.02
CA ALA A 141 -19.72 -0.46 4.52
C ALA A 141 -19.94 -1.81 5.22
N ALA A 142 -18.86 -2.58 5.45
CA ALA A 142 -18.93 -3.85 6.15
C ALA A 142 -19.35 -3.68 7.63
N LEU A 143 -18.83 -2.70 8.35
CA LEU A 143 -19.26 -2.40 9.73
C LEU A 143 -20.72 -2.01 9.81
N ILE A 144 -21.22 -1.23 8.86
CA ILE A 144 -22.62 -0.82 8.80
C ILE A 144 -23.52 -2.01 8.45
N ALA A 145 -23.08 -2.88 7.52
CA ALA A 145 -23.86 -4.03 7.08
C ALA A 145 -23.90 -5.17 8.11
N PHE A 146 -22.88 -5.28 8.98
CA PHE A 146 -22.74 -6.36 9.96
C PHE A 146 -22.55 -5.85 11.39
N PRO A 147 -23.54 -5.12 11.97
CA PRO A 147 -23.44 -4.53 13.30
C PRO A 147 -23.38 -5.59 14.41
N GLY A 148 -23.82 -6.82 14.13
CA GLY A 148 -23.87 -7.93 15.09
C GLY A 148 -22.51 -8.38 15.63
N TYR A 149 -21.38 -7.97 15.02
CA TYR A 149 -20.05 -8.26 15.56
C TYR A 149 -19.65 -7.39 16.76
N GLY A 150 -20.47 -6.41 17.17
CA GLY A 150 -20.29 -5.67 18.41
C GLY A 150 -18.99 -4.90 18.52
N PHE A 151 -18.46 -4.33 17.43
CA PHE A 151 -17.25 -3.53 17.48
C PHE A 151 -17.49 -2.23 18.28
N PRO A 152 -16.50 -1.81 19.09
CA PRO A 152 -16.62 -0.60 19.89
C PRO A 152 -16.83 0.62 18.96
N TRP A 153 -17.76 1.49 19.33
CA TRP A 153 -18.15 2.66 18.54
C TRP A 153 -16.96 3.56 18.12
N PRO A 154 -15.88 3.74 18.93
CA PRO A 154 -14.75 4.55 18.48
C PRO A 154 -14.04 3.96 17.25
N LEU A 155 -13.95 2.64 17.15
CA LEU A 155 -13.37 1.97 15.98
C LEU A 155 -14.25 2.18 14.75
N THR A 156 -15.56 2.00 14.90
CA THR A 156 -16.55 2.25 13.85
C THR A 156 -16.49 3.71 13.39
N ALA A 157 -16.49 4.65 14.35
CA ALA A 157 -16.41 6.09 14.06
C ALA A 157 -15.09 6.45 13.36
N ALA A 158 -13.96 5.88 13.78
CA ALA A 158 -12.66 6.12 13.16
C ALA A 158 -12.61 5.61 11.72
N LEU A 159 -13.14 4.41 11.45
CA LEU A 159 -13.13 3.83 10.12
C LEU A 159 -14.12 4.54 9.18
N VAL A 160 -15.36 4.77 9.63
CA VAL A 160 -16.37 5.50 8.86
C VAL A 160 -15.94 6.95 8.66
N GLY A 161 -15.56 7.65 9.74
CA GLY A 161 -15.13 9.04 9.69
C GLY A 161 -13.86 9.22 8.85
N GLY A 162 -12.85 8.40 9.05
CA GLY A 162 -11.63 8.40 8.25
C GLY A 162 -11.90 8.10 6.78
N GLY A 163 -12.75 7.12 6.48
CA GLY A 163 -13.18 6.81 5.12
C GLY A 163 -13.90 7.99 4.47
N LEU A 164 -14.83 8.63 5.18
CA LEU A 164 -15.52 9.83 4.71
C LEU A 164 -14.53 10.98 4.44
N VAL A 165 -13.60 11.24 5.36
CA VAL A 165 -12.58 12.28 5.18
C VAL A 165 -11.74 12.01 3.95
N LEU A 166 -11.30 10.76 3.72
CA LEU A 166 -10.53 10.40 2.53
C LEU A 166 -11.34 10.54 1.24
N VAL A 167 -12.58 10.04 1.22
CA VAL A 167 -13.45 10.13 0.04
C VAL A 167 -13.82 11.58 -0.27
N LEU A 168 -14.24 12.35 0.75
CA LEU A 168 -14.56 13.77 0.59
C LEU A 168 -13.33 14.60 0.25
N GLY A 169 -12.21 14.38 0.95
CA GLY A 169 -10.94 15.05 0.66
C GLY A 169 -10.46 14.76 -0.75
N TRP A 170 -10.57 13.51 -1.19
CA TRP A 170 -10.31 13.12 -2.56
C TRP A 170 -11.20 13.86 -3.58
N TRP A 171 -12.51 13.89 -3.35
CA TRP A 171 -13.45 14.55 -4.25
C TRP A 171 -13.34 16.08 -4.21
N MET A 172 -13.03 16.65 -3.06
CA MET A 172 -12.86 18.09 -2.87
C MET A 172 -11.48 18.61 -3.25
N CYS A 173 -10.44 17.76 -3.30
CA CYS A 173 -9.06 18.15 -3.56
C CYS A 173 -8.91 19.12 -4.75
N PRO A 174 -9.49 18.87 -5.95
CA PRO A 174 -9.37 19.79 -7.08
C PRO A 174 -10.03 21.16 -6.84
N ARG A 175 -11.03 21.24 -5.93
CA ARG A 175 -11.72 22.49 -5.57
C ARG A 175 -10.93 23.26 -4.52
N LEU A 176 -10.45 22.56 -3.47
CA LEU A 176 -9.69 23.17 -2.37
C LEU A 176 -8.37 23.78 -2.86
N VAL A 177 -7.70 23.11 -3.79
CA VAL A 177 -6.44 23.60 -4.35
C VAL A 177 -6.63 24.91 -5.13
N ARG A 178 -7.80 25.18 -5.70
CA ARG A 178 -8.12 26.45 -6.37
C ARG A 178 -8.20 27.64 -5.42
N LEU A 179 -8.38 27.40 -4.11
CA LEU A 179 -8.36 28.45 -3.09
C LEU A 179 -6.94 28.98 -2.84
N LEU A 180 -5.91 28.22 -3.24
CA LEU A 180 -4.53 28.69 -3.15
C LEU A 180 -4.23 29.74 -4.23
N PRO A 181 -3.30 30.69 -3.98
CA PRO A 181 -2.88 31.66 -4.98
C PRO A 181 -2.44 31.01 -6.30
N ALA A 182 -2.71 31.65 -7.44
CA ALA A 182 -2.41 31.10 -8.77
C ALA A 182 -0.93 30.72 -8.98
N GLY A 183 -0.01 31.43 -8.30
CA GLY A 183 1.43 31.14 -8.32
C GLY A 183 1.87 29.99 -7.41
N ASN A 184 0.97 29.40 -6.62
CA ASN A 184 1.30 28.34 -5.69
C ASN A 184 1.70 27.06 -6.43
N ARG A 185 2.85 26.49 -6.06
CA ARG A 185 3.41 25.28 -6.70
C ARG A 185 2.48 24.08 -6.59
N LEU A 186 1.83 23.89 -5.43
CA LEU A 186 0.90 22.78 -5.19
C LEU A 186 -0.34 22.91 -6.09
N ARG A 187 -0.92 24.12 -6.19
CA ARG A 187 -2.06 24.39 -7.08
C ARG A 187 -1.73 24.01 -8.51
N ARG A 188 -0.62 24.52 -9.02
CA ARG A 188 -0.16 24.23 -10.39
C ARG A 188 0.07 22.73 -10.60
N GLN A 189 0.71 22.04 -9.64
CA GLN A 189 0.95 20.61 -9.74
C GLN A 189 -0.36 19.79 -9.78
N VAL A 190 -1.32 20.11 -8.91
CA VAL A 190 -2.61 19.40 -8.88
C VAL A 190 -3.43 19.70 -10.14
N GLU A 191 -3.49 20.95 -10.59
CA GLU A 191 -4.29 21.32 -11.76
C GLU A 191 -3.71 20.77 -13.07
N THR A 192 -2.38 20.76 -13.24
CA THR A 192 -1.74 20.32 -14.49
C THR A 192 -1.41 18.84 -14.53
N GLU A 193 -0.95 18.28 -13.40
CA GLU A 193 -0.44 16.90 -13.37
C GLU A 193 -1.47 15.90 -12.85
N LEU A 194 -2.33 16.29 -11.90
CA LEU A 194 -3.35 15.42 -11.32
C LEU A 194 -4.74 15.68 -11.90
N GLY A 195 -5.00 16.88 -12.45
CA GLY A 195 -6.28 17.24 -13.04
C GLY A 195 -6.86 16.23 -14.04
N PRO A 196 -6.06 15.64 -14.92
CA PRO A 196 -6.52 14.62 -15.87
C PRO A 196 -7.19 13.42 -15.20
N PHE A 197 -6.71 12.97 -14.04
CA PHE A 197 -7.28 11.83 -13.32
C PHE A 197 -8.71 12.08 -12.84
N TRP A 198 -9.06 13.31 -12.44
CA TRP A 198 -10.42 13.64 -11.97
C TRP A 198 -11.39 13.96 -13.08
N ARG A 199 -10.90 14.31 -14.28
CA ARG A 199 -11.78 14.69 -15.42
C ARG A 199 -12.32 13.48 -16.15
N ASP A 200 -11.58 12.38 -16.18
CA ASP A 200 -11.98 11.15 -16.87
C ASP A 200 -12.79 10.25 -15.93
N ARG A 201 -14.12 10.37 -16.00
CA ARG A 201 -15.05 9.55 -15.20
C ARG A 201 -14.96 8.05 -15.53
N VAL A 202 -14.64 7.72 -16.78
CA VAL A 202 -14.51 6.33 -17.22
C VAL A 202 -13.26 5.72 -16.59
N LEU A 203 -12.15 6.46 -16.59
CA LEU A 203 -10.92 6.07 -15.87
C LEU A 203 -11.20 5.87 -14.40
N LEU A 204 -11.85 6.82 -13.72
CA LEU A 204 -12.19 6.72 -12.30
C LEU A 204 -13.04 5.48 -12.00
N ALA A 205 -14.06 5.21 -12.81
CA ALA A 205 -14.91 4.03 -12.65
C ALA A 205 -14.11 2.72 -12.83
N ARG A 206 -13.24 2.65 -13.84
CA ARG A 206 -12.36 1.49 -14.07
C ARG A 206 -11.39 1.30 -12.91
N VAL A 207 -10.74 2.36 -12.46
CA VAL A 207 -9.80 2.33 -11.30
C VAL A 207 -10.53 1.88 -10.04
N ALA A 208 -11.73 2.39 -9.78
CA ALA A 208 -12.55 1.99 -8.63
C ALA A 208 -12.97 0.52 -8.74
N GLY A 209 -13.45 0.06 -9.91
CA GLY A 209 -13.83 -1.34 -10.12
C GLY A 209 -12.67 -2.32 -9.94
N VAL A 210 -11.50 -2.02 -10.51
CA VAL A 210 -10.29 -2.86 -10.34
C VAL A 210 -9.80 -2.81 -8.89
N SER A 211 -9.87 -1.65 -8.24
CA SER A 211 -9.53 -1.51 -6.82
C SER A 211 -10.46 -2.33 -5.92
N LEU A 212 -11.76 -2.33 -6.21
CA LEU A 212 -12.72 -3.16 -5.48
C LEU A 212 -12.41 -4.65 -5.65
N ALA A 213 -12.18 -5.09 -6.90
CA ALA A 213 -11.79 -6.47 -7.19
C ALA A 213 -10.50 -6.85 -6.45
N PHE A 214 -9.49 -5.96 -6.43
CA PHE A 214 -8.26 -6.14 -5.66
C PHE A 214 -8.54 -6.34 -4.17
N HIS A 215 -9.30 -5.44 -3.53
CA HIS A 215 -9.58 -5.53 -2.09
C HIS A 215 -10.42 -6.75 -1.74
N LEU A 216 -11.41 -7.12 -2.56
CA LEU A 216 -12.18 -8.35 -2.38
C LEU A 216 -11.29 -9.60 -2.53
N THR A 217 -10.33 -9.58 -3.46
CA THR A 217 -9.34 -10.65 -3.59
C THR A 217 -8.47 -10.75 -2.33
N GLN A 218 -8.03 -9.63 -1.76
CA GLN A 218 -7.25 -9.62 -0.51
C GLN A 218 -8.06 -10.14 0.69
N VAL A 219 -9.35 -9.81 0.77
CA VAL A 219 -10.27 -10.37 1.76
C VAL A 219 -10.44 -11.89 1.55
N ALA A 220 -10.55 -12.33 0.30
CA ALA A 220 -10.63 -13.76 -0.02
C ALA A 220 -9.34 -14.52 0.35
N VAL A 221 -8.16 -13.88 0.20
CA VAL A 221 -6.88 -14.43 0.70
C VAL A 221 -6.96 -14.66 2.20
N GLN A 222 -7.49 -13.70 2.98
CA GLN A 222 -7.66 -13.84 4.43
C GLN A 222 -8.55 -15.03 4.78
N TYR A 223 -9.68 -15.16 4.08
CA TYR A 223 -10.61 -16.28 4.25
C TYR A 223 -9.95 -17.63 3.96
N VAL A 224 -9.16 -17.71 2.87
CA VAL A 224 -8.46 -18.96 2.48
C VAL A 224 -7.32 -19.28 3.46
N LEU A 225 -6.58 -18.26 3.95
CA LEU A 225 -5.55 -18.44 4.98
C LEU A 225 -6.14 -18.98 6.28
N ALA A 226 -7.30 -18.47 6.71
CA ALA A 226 -7.98 -19.00 7.88
C ALA A 226 -8.32 -20.49 7.70
N ARG A 227 -8.81 -20.89 6.52
CA ARG A 227 -9.05 -22.29 6.16
C ARG A 227 -7.76 -23.13 6.15
N ALA A 228 -6.63 -22.54 5.72
CA ALA A 228 -5.33 -23.21 5.78
C ALA A 228 -4.89 -23.47 7.22
N ALA A 229 -5.14 -22.54 8.13
CA ALA A 229 -4.87 -22.67 9.56
C ALA A 229 -5.95 -23.48 10.32
N GLY A 230 -6.94 -24.07 9.63
CA GLY A 230 -7.96 -24.91 10.23
C GLY A 230 -9.15 -24.16 10.84
N VAL A 231 -9.28 -22.86 10.63
CA VAL A 231 -10.36 -22.04 11.19
C VAL A 231 -11.38 -21.64 10.12
N ALA A 232 -12.66 -21.71 10.47
CA ALA A 232 -13.77 -21.30 9.61
C ALA A 232 -14.21 -19.86 9.95
N LEU A 233 -13.46 -18.86 9.48
CA LEU A 233 -13.87 -17.47 9.63
C LEU A 233 -15.02 -17.12 8.68
N PRO A 234 -16.04 -16.36 9.12
CA PRO A 234 -17.03 -15.78 8.23
C PRO A 234 -16.37 -14.79 7.25
N PHE A 235 -16.74 -14.83 5.97
CA PHE A 235 -16.21 -13.89 4.98
C PHE A 235 -16.58 -12.44 5.33
N SER A 236 -17.76 -12.21 5.90
CA SER A 236 -18.20 -10.91 6.40
C SER A 236 -17.28 -10.35 7.50
N TYR A 237 -16.73 -11.22 8.36
CA TYR A 237 -15.76 -10.82 9.37
C TYR A 237 -14.43 -10.40 8.74
N CYS A 238 -13.99 -11.13 7.71
CA CYS A 238 -12.79 -10.76 6.94
C CYS A 238 -12.92 -9.38 6.27
N LEU A 239 -14.12 -9.00 5.81
CA LEU A 239 -14.41 -7.68 5.24
C LEU A 239 -14.24 -6.54 6.26
N ILE A 240 -14.34 -6.81 7.56
CA ILE A 240 -14.17 -5.80 8.60
C ILE A 240 -12.71 -5.70 9.02
N TYR A 241 -12.10 -6.80 9.47
CA TYR A 241 -10.77 -6.72 10.07
C TYR A 241 -9.65 -6.45 9.04
N HIS A 242 -9.78 -6.99 7.82
CA HIS A 242 -8.75 -6.78 6.79
C HIS A 242 -8.49 -5.29 6.47
N PRO A 243 -9.50 -4.43 6.22
CA PRO A 243 -9.27 -3.00 6.03
C PRO A 243 -8.58 -2.34 7.22
N VAL A 244 -9.00 -2.65 8.44
CA VAL A 244 -8.42 -2.04 9.65
C VAL A 244 -6.95 -2.41 9.79
N ILE A 245 -6.63 -3.71 9.72
CA ILE A 245 -5.24 -4.18 9.82
C ILE A 245 -4.38 -3.59 8.68
N SER A 246 -4.94 -3.52 7.45
CA SER A 246 -4.23 -2.96 6.32
C SER A 246 -3.89 -1.48 6.51
N VAL A 247 -4.82 -0.69 7.07
CA VAL A 247 -4.57 0.72 7.41
C VAL A 247 -3.53 0.83 8.52
N MET A 248 -3.65 0.03 9.58
CA MET A 248 -2.70 0.04 10.71
C MET A 248 -1.27 -0.29 10.24
N THR A 249 -1.11 -1.29 9.38
CA THR A 249 0.19 -1.70 8.85
C THR A 249 0.76 -0.75 7.80
N ALA A 250 -0.08 0.07 7.15
CA ALA A 250 0.36 1.12 6.24
C ALA A 250 0.98 2.32 6.98
N LEU A 251 0.64 2.52 8.26
CA LEU A 251 1.23 3.57 9.07
C LEU A 251 2.71 3.28 9.33
N PRO A 252 3.59 4.29 9.22
CA PRO A 252 5.04 4.10 9.37
C PRO A 252 5.46 3.97 10.85
N VAL A 253 4.77 3.13 11.62
CA VAL A 253 5.02 2.90 13.06
C VAL A 253 6.00 1.75 13.27
N SER A 254 5.95 0.71 12.42
CA SER A 254 6.80 -0.48 12.52
C SER A 254 7.50 -0.78 11.20
N VAL A 255 8.47 -1.71 11.22
CA VAL A 255 9.16 -2.18 10.02
C VAL A 255 8.29 -3.20 9.30
N ALA A 256 7.92 -2.94 8.06
CA ALA A 256 7.08 -3.80 7.22
C ALA A 256 5.75 -4.24 7.88
N GLY A 257 5.26 -3.49 8.88
CA GLY A 257 4.05 -3.83 9.63
C GLY A 257 4.21 -4.94 10.67
N LEU A 258 5.44 -5.42 10.92
CA LEU A 258 5.73 -6.47 11.92
C LEU A 258 5.33 -6.02 13.33
N GLY A 259 4.70 -6.90 14.06
CA GLY A 259 4.12 -6.65 15.38
C GLY A 259 2.72 -6.02 15.28
N VAL A 260 2.58 -4.92 14.56
CA VAL A 260 1.28 -4.22 14.38
C VAL A 260 0.27 -5.12 13.67
N ARG A 261 0.71 -5.90 12.68
CA ARG A 261 -0.15 -6.87 11.99
C ARG A 261 -0.58 -7.98 12.93
N GLU A 262 0.36 -8.62 13.58
CA GLU A 262 0.13 -9.74 14.49
C GLU A 262 -0.77 -9.31 15.66
N GLY A 263 -0.52 -8.15 16.26
CA GLY A 263 -1.38 -7.55 17.29
C GLY A 263 -2.78 -7.22 16.76
N GLY A 264 -2.89 -6.80 15.50
CA GLY A 264 -4.17 -6.63 14.83
C GLY A 264 -4.95 -7.93 14.70
N TYR A 265 -4.30 -9.01 14.25
CA TYR A 265 -4.94 -10.32 14.18
C TYR A 265 -5.35 -10.83 15.55
N LEU A 266 -4.50 -10.74 16.57
CA LEU A 266 -4.86 -11.06 17.95
C LEU A 266 -6.12 -10.30 18.38
N TYR A 267 -6.10 -8.97 18.28
CA TYR A 267 -7.23 -8.13 18.70
C TYR A 267 -8.56 -8.50 18.04
N PHE A 268 -8.54 -8.81 16.73
CA PHE A 268 -9.78 -9.13 16.02
C PHE A 268 -10.20 -10.58 16.24
N LEU A 269 -9.30 -11.54 16.18
CA LEU A 269 -9.67 -12.96 16.13
C LEU A 269 -10.01 -13.53 17.51
N THR A 270 -9.37 -13.05 18.58
CA THR A 270 -9.73 -13.45 19.95
C THR A 270 -11.14 -13.02 20.34
N ARG A 271 -11.71 -11.98 19.71
CA ARG A 271 -13.10 -11.55 19.90
C ARG A 271 -14.15 -12.55 19.39
N ILE A 272 -13.76 -13.48 18.57
CA ILE A 272 -14.61 -14.54 18.02
C ILE A 272 -14.10 -15.93 18.41
N ASP A 273 -13.46 -16.01 19.61
CA ASP A 273 -12.99 -17.24 20.24
C ASP A 273 -11.99 -18.04 19.38
N VAL A 274 -11.14 -17.35 18.58
CA VAL A 274 -10.01 -17.95 17.88
C VAL A 274 -8.78 -17.87 18.78
N ASP A 275 -8.08 -18.99 18.94
CA ASP A 275 -6.86 -19.10 19.75
C ASP A 275 -5.77 -18.12 19.31
N ASP A 276 -5.03 -17.61 20.28
CA ASP A 276 -3.97 -16.62 20.06
C ASP A 276 -2.86 -17.15 19.13
N SER A 277 -2.49 -18.43 19.26
CA SER A 277 -1.52 -19.09 18.39
C SER A 277 -1.97 -19.11 16.93
N ILE A 278 -3.26 -19.32 16.68
CA ILE A 278 -3.85 -19.29 15.33
C ILE A 278 -3.89 -17.85 14.81
N ALA A 279 -4.25 -16.88 15.63
CA ALA A 279 -4.29 -15.47 15.25
C ALA A 279 -2.89 -14.96 14.82
N VAL A 280 -1.86 -15.27 15.59
CA VAL A 280 -0.47 -14.94 15.25
C VAL A 280 -0.01 -15.68 14.00
N THR A 281 -0.35 -16.98 13.88
CA THR A 281 -0.05 -17.77 12.68
C THR A 281 -0.62 -17.11 11.41
N LEU A 282 -1.85 -16.62 11.44
CA LEU A 282 -2.45 -15.93 10.28
C LEU A 282 -1.67 -14.66 9.90
N GLY A 283 -1.20 -13.90 10.89
CA GLY A 283 -0.33 -12.74 10.67
C GLY A 283 0.99 -13.13 9.99
N LEU A 284 1.63 -14.20 10.49
CA LEU A 284 2.87 -14.73 9.93
C LEU A 284 2.69 -15.30 8.52
N LEU A 285 1.60 -16.03 8.26
CA LEU A 285 1.28 -16.54 6.93
C LEU A 285 1.06 -15.40 5.94
N TRP A 286 0.34 -14.36 6.33
CA TRP A 286 0.19 -13.16 5.49
C TRP A 286 1.55 -12.51 5.19
N PHE A 287 2.41 -12.40 6.18
CA PHE A 287 3.77 -11.90 5.98
C PHE A 287 4.56 -12.78 5.01
N ALA A 288 4.49 -14.10 5.16
CA ALA A 288 5.13 -15.04 4.27
C ALA A 288 4.67 -14.87 2.81
N LEU A 289 3.35 -14.69 2.55
CA LEU A 289 2.85 -14.38 1.21
C LEU A 289 3.45 -13.08 0.66
N THR A 290 3.58 -12.05 1.50
CA THR A 290 4.18 -10.77 1.11
C THR A 290 5.66 -10.94 0.75
N VAL A 291 6.40 -11.73 1.53
CA VAL A 291 7.82 -12.06 1.26
C VAL A 291 7.97 -12.84 -0.03
N LEU A 292 7.16 -13.89 -0.21
CA LEU A 292 7.20 -14.71 -1.45
C LEU A 292 6.92 -13.87 -2.70
N ALA A 293 5.92 -13.01 -2.66
CA ALA A 293 5.64 -12.09 -3.76
C ALA A 293 6.78 -11.08 -3.97
N GLY A 294 7.40 -10.59 -2.90
CA GLY A 294 8.60 -9.76 -2.97
C GLY A 294 9.78 -10.50 -3.60
N LEU A 295 10.00 -11.77 -3.27
CA LEU A 295 11.04 -12.59 -3.89
C LEU A 295 10.83 -12.80 -5.39
N VAL A 296 9.58 -12.96 -5.84
CA VAL A 296 9.26 -12.92 -7.29
C VAL A 296 9.74 -11.60 -7.91
N GLY A 297 9.50 -10.48 -7.24
CA GLY A 297 10.01 -9.17 -7.66
C GLY A 297 11.54 -9.09 -7.67
N GLY A 298 12.20 -9.70 -6.69
CA GLY A 298 13.67 -9.81 -6.64
C GLY A 298 14.23 -10.61 -7.82
N ALA A 299 13.61 -11.75 -8.15
CA ALA A 299 13.98 -12.54 -9.31
C ALA A 299 13.83 -11.75 -10.63
N LEU A 300 12.72 -11.01 -10.78
CA LEU A 300 12.48 -10.12 -11.91
C LEU A 300 13.52 -8.97 -11.98
N PHE A 301 13.94 -8.43 -10.83
CA PHE A 301 14.98 -7.40 -10.74
C PHE A 301 16.31 -7.92 -11.25
N VAL A 302 16.75 -9.10 -10.77
CA VAL A 302 18.00 -9.75 -11.20
C VAL A 302 17.94 -10.09 -12.69
N ALA A 303 16.84 -10.69 -13.17
CA ALA A 303 16.63 -11.01 -14.58
C ALA A 303 16.63 -9.76 -15.50
N SER A 304 16.31 -8.59 -14.95
CA SER A 304 16.38 -7.29 -15.66
C SER A 304 17.78 -6.65 -15.63
N GLY A 305 18.81 -7.36 -15.20
CA GLY A 305 20.19 -6.87 -15.12
C GLY A 305 20.53 -6.09 -13.85
N ALA A 306 19.67 -6.17 -12.80
CA ALA A 306 19.86 -5.57 -11.47
C ALA A 306 20.22 -4.06 -11.49
N ALA A 307 19.75 -3.34 -12.51
CA ALA A 307 20.05 -1.92 -12.69
C ALA A 307 18.84 -1.05 -12.31
N LEU A 308 19.05 -0.11 -11.40
CA LEU A 308 18.08 0.95 -11.14
C LEU A 308 18.15 1.99 -12.26
N PRO A 309 16.99 2.51 -12.72
CA PRO A 309 16.96 3.55 -13.74
C PRO A 309 17.70 4.81 -13.25
N ARG A 310 18.52 5.39 -14.13
CA ARG A 310 19.25 6.63 -13.84
C ARG A 310 18.28 7.81 -13.90
N VAL A 311 18.26 8.63 -12.86
CA VAL A 311 17.57 9.92 -12.89
C VAL A 311 18.47 10.89 -13.64
N HIS A 312 18.14 11.21 -14.90
CA HIS A 312 18.82 12.29 -15.58
C HIS A 312 18.38 13.65 -15.01
N PRO A 313 19.32 14.51 -14.60
CA PRO A 313 18.98 15.86 -14.24
C PRO A 313 18.28 16.55 -15.43
N ARG A 314 17.21 17.30 -15.15
CA ARG A 314 16.53 18.09 -16.16
C ARG A 314 17.55 19.02 -16.83
N PRO A 315 17.68 19.04 -18.18
CA PRO A 315 18.46 20.07 -18.83
C PRO A 315 18.01 21.43 -18.31
N ALA A 316 18.97 22.27 -17.91
CA ALA A 316 18.65 23.64 -17.52
C ALA A 316 17.82 24.27 -18.65
N ALA A 317 16.70 24.92 -18.29
CA ALA A 317 15.94 25.66 -19.28
C ALA A 317 16.90 26.60 -20.02
N PRO A 318 16.84 26.68 -21.37
CA PRO A 318 17.68 27.63 -22.09
C PRO A 318 17.47 29.01 -21.46
N ALA A 319 18.58 29.70 -21.17
CA ALA A 319 18.55 31.06 -20.65
C ALA A 319 17.66 31.88 -21.60
N ALA A 320 16.71 32.60 -21.03
CA ALA A 320 15.91 33.54 -21.80
C ALA A 320 16.86 34.43 -22.62
N PRO A 321 16.59 34.66 -23.90
CA PRO A 321 17.42 35.56 -24.70
C PRO A 321 17.49 36.91 -23.97
N ALA A 322 18.69 37.41 -23.80
CA ALA A 322 18.91 38.73 -23.21
C ALA A 322 18.04 39.72 -23.97
N ALA A 323 17.15 40.43 -23.25
CA ALA A 323 16.37 41.48 -23.83
C ALA A 323 17.38 42.52 -24.41
N ASP A 324 17.30 42.74 -25.71
CA ASP A 324 18.11 43.72 -26.39
C ASP A 324 17.96 45.06 -25.65
N ALA A 325 19.10 45.57 -25.19
CA ALA A 325 19.17 46.91 -24.63
C ALA A 325 18.78 47.92 -25.72
N PRO A 326 17.95 48.92 -25.45
CA PRO A 326 17.62 49.92 -26.46
C PRO A 326 18.90 50.69 -26.84
N ALA A 327 19.20 50.69 -28.13
CA ALA A 327 20.24 51.49 -28.70
C ALA A 327 19.92 52.97 -28.44
N ALA A 328 20.89 53.68 -27.87
CA ALA A 328 20.85 55.12 -27.63
C ALA A 328 21.00 55.90 -28.92
#